data_eb5db5c2f0fae21460ad4c951a5bb4fb
#
_entry.id   eb5db5c2f0fae21460ad4c951a5bb4fb
#
_cell.length_a   1.000
_cell.length_b   1.000
_cell.length_c   1.000
_cell.angle_alpha   90.00
_cell.angle_beta   90.00
_cell.angle_gamma   90.00
#
_symmetry.space_group_name_H-M   'P 1'
#
loop_
_entity.id
_entity.type
_entity.pdbx_description
1 polymer ?
#
loop_
_entity_poly.entity_id
_entity_poly.type
_entity_poly.pdbx_seq_one_letter_code
_entity_poly.pdbx_strand_id
1 'polypeptide(L)'
;EYMAGILLLCLLLCLITVWRIKYISIQTGIRGSNSKQGRHYVRNFLLGIQFFICWLFVVFTTALYLQADKTGSTLFHTLTEKEKSEIISLPLDYRFMKNSEKLALIERISRHPSITDKLPADINYLGGISGTGMYTEKGNRDSYIEVNIMNISSNFFEFMNIPILSGHTLETNEQMVADHKLTERMKKDLLGMTLYNYEDGYTVCGTCSDFIADTYNQSQGFIFLPCNFNEYVGHCYLKCKPGSVEEVKSFIEETLKESFPPSIQPRISTLLDDIHQTQAIENKMKGIIFFFSFVSLIITFLGVYSAITLDTERRQKEVAIRKVNGAGLKQIILLFARMYIYLLAFSAIIAFPICYVVFQLWKNMYIVFFNDGPLFWTSIFMGVAAITILTIIFRILKIAKTNPAEVIKNE
;
A
#
# COMPACT_ATOMS: atom_id res chain seq x y z
N GLU A 1 -13.34 -19.53 14.37
CA GLU A 1 -14.51 -19.21 13.53
C GLU A 1 -14.18 -19.36 12.02
N TYR A 2 -13.07 -18.82 11.49
CA TYR A 2 -12.69 -18.92 10.07
C TYR A 2 -12.46 -20.36 9.60
N MET A 3 -11.82 -21.20 10.40
CA MET A 3 -11.62 -22.62 10.09
C MET A 3 -12.94 -23.38 9.99
N ALA A 4 -13.92 -23.08 10.83
CA ALA A 4 -15.25 -23.66 10.76
C ALA A 4 -15.99 -23.24 9.49
N GLY A 5 -15.84 -21.99 9.05
CA GLY A 5 -16.40 -21.50 7.78
C GLY A 5 -15.82 -22.21 6.55
N ILE A 6 -14.50 -22.41 6.52
CA ILE A 6 -13.83 -23.15 5.44
C ILE A 6 -14.27 -24.62 5.40
N LEU A 7 -14.33 -25.27 6.57
CA LEU A 7 -14.82 -26.65 6.68
C LEU A 7 -16.26 -26.79 6.21
N LEU A 8 -17.14 -25.85 6.60
CA LEU A 8 -18.53 -25.83 6.18
C LEU A 8 -18.65 -25.64 4.66
N LEU A 9 -17.84 -24.76 4.06
CA LEU A 9 -17.81 -24.54 2.60
C LEU A 9 -17.32 -25.79 1.86
N CYS A 10 -16.28 -26.46 2.34
CA CYS A 10 -15.79 -27.72 1.79
C CYS A 10 -16.86 -28.82 1.88
N LEU A 11 -17.55 -28.91 3.02
CA LEU A 11 -18.61 -29.88 3.25
C LEU A 11 -19.82 -29.62 2.33
N LEU A 12 -20.17 -28.37 2.11
CA LEU A 12 -21.24 -27.95 1.21
C LEU A 12 -20.89 -28.27 -0.24
N LEU A 13 -19.66 -28.06 -0.69
CA LEU A 13 -19.17 -28.45 -2.01
C LEU A 13 -19.18 -29.99 -2.18
N CYS A 14 -18.76 -30.77 -1.17
CA CYS A 14 -18.83 -32.19 -1.17
C CYS A 14 -20.29 -32.68 -1.27
N LEU A 15 -21.20 -32.09 -0.50
CA LEU A 15 -22.64 -32.44 -0.56
C LEU A 15 -23.26 -32.16 -1.93
N ILE A 16 -22.92 -31.00 -2.54
CA ILE A 16 -23.41 -30.67 -3.90
C ILE A 16 -22.89 -31.68 -4.92
N THR A 17 -21.62 -32.09 -4.83
CA THR A 17 -21.03 -33.07 -5.74
C THR A 17 -21.66 -34.45 -5.57
N VAL A 18 -21.85 -34.93 -4.33
CA VAL A 18 -22.53 -36.21 -4.02
C VAL A 18 -23.97 -36.17 -4.46
N TRP A 19 -24.71 -35.09 -4.17
CA TRP A 19 -26.10 -34.91 -4.60
C TRP A 19 -26.24 -34.98 -6.14
N ARG A 20 -25.31 -34.35 -6.85
CA ARG A 20 -25.26 -34.31 -8.30
C ARG A 20 -24.93 -35.68 -8.89
N ILE A 21 -24.04 -36.48 -8.28
CA ILE A 21 -23.72 -37.84 -8.68
C ILE A 21 -24.97 -38.77 -8.52
N LYS A 22 -25.71 -38.59 -7.44
CA LYS A 22 -26.91 -39.38 -7.13
C LYS A 22 -28.05 -39.18 -8.15
N TYR A 23 -28.14 -38.01 -8.78
CA TYR A 23 -29.14 -37.69 -9.81
C TYR A 23 -28.72 -38.03 -11.25
N ILE A 24 -27.46 -38.46 -11.47
CA ILE A 24 -27.05 -38.98 -12.78
C ILE A 24 -27.48 -40.43 -12.87
N SER A 25 -28.59 -40.69 -13.61
CA SER A 25 -29.05 -42.06 -13.80
C SER A 25 -28.02 -42.87 -14.60
N ILE A 26 -27.75 -44.10 -14.17
CA ILE A 26 -26.82 -45.05 -14.79
C ILE A 26 -27.15 -45.28 -16.29
N GLN A 27 -28.43 -45.19 -16.66
CA GLN A 27 -28.90 -45.31 -18.04
C GLN A 27 -28.41 -44.18 -18.96
N THR A 28 -28.28 -42.93 -18.47
CA THR A 28 -27.75 -41.82 -19.25
C THR A 28 -26.24 -41.91 -19.43
N GLY A 29 -25.52 -42.57 -18.52
CA GLY A 29 -24.08 -42.85 -18.65
C GLY A 29 -23.73 -43.83 -19.75
N ILE A 30 -24.59 -44.86 -19.95
CA ILE A 30 -24.39 -45.95 -20.95
C ILE A 30 -24.83 -45.53 -22.37
N ARG A 31 -25.87 -44.70 -22.51
CA ARG A 31 -26.40 -44.30 -23.83
C ARG A 31 -25.66 -43.15 -24.53
N GLY A 32 -24.60 -42.58 -23.97
CA GLY A 32 -23.68 -41.64 -24.66
C GLY A 32 -24.30 -40.34 -25.23
N SER A 33 -25.59 -40.06 -24.94
CA SER A 33 -26.35 -39.03 -25.62
C SER A 33 -26.63 -37.83 -24.70
N ASN A 34 -26.32 -36.64 -25.17
CA ASN A 34 -26.74 -35.29 -24.71
C ASN A 34 -26.26 -34.73 -23.37
N SER A 35 -25.59 -35.47 -22.48
CA SER A 35 -25.03 -34.87 -21.25
C SER A 35 -23.73 -34.07 -21.46
N LYS A 36 -23.18 -34.09 -22.67
CA LYS A 36 -21.89 -33.42 -22.99
C LYS A 36 -21.94 -31.89 -22.88
N GLN A 37 -23.08 -31.28 -23.22
CA GLN A 37 -23.22 -29.82 -23.29
C GLN A 37 -23.31 -29.18 -21.90
N GLY A 38 -24.06 -29.73 -20.96
CA GLY A 38 -24.20 -29.20 -19.60
C GLY A 38 -22.90 -29.25 -18.76
N ARG A 39 -22.01 -30.21 -19.06
CA ARG A 39 -20.74 -30.38 -18.32
C ARG A 39 -19.70 -29.32 -18.68
N HIS A 40 -19.77 -28.76 -19.89
CA HIS A 40 -18.89 -27.65 -20.31
C HIS A 40 -19.25 -26.34 -19.64
N TYR A 41 -20.55 -26.04 -19.46
CA TYR A 41 -20.97 -24.78 -18.83
C TYR A 41 -20.54 -24.68 -17.37
N VAL A 42 -20.69 -25.76 -16.59
CA VAL A 42 -20.29 -25.78 -15.18
C VAL A 42 -18.77 -25.61 -15.02
N ARG A 43 -17.98 -26.30 -15.81
CA ARG A 43 -16.53 -26.19 -15.81
C ARG A 43 -16.08 -24.74 -16.16
N ASN A 44 -16.65 -24.21 -17.25
CA ASN A 44 -16.31 -22.85 -17.69
C ASN A 44 -16.75 -21.80 -16.67
N PHE A 45 -17.87 -21.99 -16.00
CA PHE A 45 -18.32 -21.13 -14.91
C PHE A 45 -17.35 -21.18 -13.72
N LEU A 46 -16.91 -22.36 -13.30
CA LEU A 46 -15.92 -22.51 -12.23
C LEU A 46 -14.58 -21.87 -12.60
N LEU A 47 -14.11 -22.04 -13.83
CA LEU A 47 -12.92 -21.36 -14.33
C LEU A 47 -13.10 -19.83 -14.35
N GLY A 48 -14.28 -19.34 -14.74
CA GLY A 48 -14.60 -17.92 -14.68
C GLY A 48 -14.52 -17.37 -13.26
N ILE A 49 -15.03 -18.10 -12.26
CA ILE A 49 -14.89 -17.74 -10.84
C ILE A 49 -13.42 -17.76 -10.40
N GLN A 50 -12.64 -18.75 -10.82
CA GLN A 50 -11.20 -18.81 -10.49
C GLN A 50 -10.45 -17.60 -11.06
N PHE A 51 -10.71 -17.23 -12.33
CA PHE A 51 -10.13 -16.01 -12.90
C PHE A 51 -10.58 -14.75 -12.18
N PHE A 52 -11.87 -14.67 -11.81
CA PHE A 52 -12.39 -13.53 -11.05
C PHE A 52 -11.67 -13.36 -9.70
N ILE A 53 -11.53 -14.44 -8.93
CA ILE A 53 -10.81 -14.43 -7.64
C ILE A 53 -9.34 -14.10 -7.87
N CYS A 54 -8.72 -14.65 -8.89
CA CYS A 54 -7.35 -14.37 -9.26
C CYS A 54 -7.15 -12.87 -9.56
N TRP A 55 -8.07 -12.24 -10.32
CA TRP A 55 -8.04 -10.82 -10.59
C TRP A 55 -8.09 -9.98 -9.31
N LEU A 56 -8.99 -10.30 -8.38
CA LEU A 56 -9.08 -9.59 -7.12
C LEU A 56 -7.74 -9.62 -6.38
N PHE A 57 -7.18 -10.80 -6.18
CA PHE A 57 -5.92 -10.94 -5.43
C PHE A 57 -4.74 -10.25 -6.14
N VAL A 58 -4.59 -10.41 -7.45
CA VAL A 58 -3.47 -9.80 -8.18
C VAL A 58 -3.57 -8.27 -8.17
N VAL A 59 -4.78 -7.73 -8.42
CA VAL A 59 -5.03 -6.27 -8.41
C VAL A 59 -4.74 -5.69 -7.02
N PHE A 60 -5.30 -6.28 -5.95
CA PHE A 60 -5.08 -5.78 -4.59
C PHE A 60 -3.64 -5.94 -4.13
N THR A 61 -2.96 -7.05 -4.46
CA THR A 61 -1.54 -7.22 -4.13
C THR A 61 -0.68 -6.15 -4.78
N THR A 62 -0.90 -5.91 -6.08
CA THR A 62 -0.15 -4.89 -6.83
C THR A 62 -0.43 -3.49 -6.29
N ALA A 63 -1.71 -3.19 -6.00
CA ALA A 63 -2.12 -1.91 -5.44
C ALA A 63 -1.50 -1.65 -4.05
N LEU A 64 -1.52 -2.63 -3.15
CA LEU A 64 -0.90 -2.52 -1.83
C LEU A 64 0.61 -2.31 -1.92
N TYR A 65 1.26 -3.00 -2.86
CA TYR A 65 2.69 -2.82 -3.06
C TYR A 65 3.01 -1.39 -3.52
N LEU A 66 2.31 -0.90 -4.54
CA LEU A 66 2.50 0.44 -5.08
C LEU A 66 2.11 1.54 -4.06
N GLN A 67 1.04 1.31 -3.29
CA GLN A 67 0.60 2.27 -2.26
C GLN A 67 1.62 2.41 -1.15
N ALA A 68 2.15 1.33 -0.63
CA ALA A 68 3.12 1.42 0.44
C ALA A 68 4.47 1.99 -0.01
N ASP A 69 4.90 1.70 -1.23
CA ASP A 69 6.08 2.34 -1.84
C ASP A 69 5.85 3.86 -1.98
N LYS A 70 4.67 4.24 -2.50
CA LYS A 70 4.28 5.64 -2.63
C LYS A 70 4.22 6.36 -1.29
N THR A 71 3.61 5.75 -0.28
CA THR A 71 3.51 6.32 1.07
C THR A 71 4.89 6.53 1.69
N GLY A 72 5.76 5.52 1.63
CA GLY A 72 7.12 5.61 2.19
C GLY A 72 7.95 6.73 1.56
N SER A 73 7.89 6.85 0.24
CA SER A 73 8.62 7.89 -0.49
C SER A 73 8.07 9.30 -0.26
N THR A 74 6.81 9.43 0.18
CA THR A 74 6.13 10.72 0.33
C THR A 74 6.30 11.30 1.74
N LEU A 75 6.44 10.46 2.78
CA LEU A 75 6.68 10.93 4.14
C LEU A 75 8.04 11.64 4.22
N PHE A 76 8.03 12.88 4.74
CA PHE A 76 9.22 13.74 4.81
C PHE A 76 9.94 13.83 3.45
N HIS A 77 9.18 14.05 2.37
CA HIS A 77 9.69 14.00 0.99
C HIS A 77 10.76 15.05 0.67
N THR A 78 10.91 16.07 1.51
CA THR A 78 11.97 17.08 1.42
C THR A 78 13.35 16.53 1.80
N LEU A 79 13.39 15.38 2.50
CA LEU A 79 14.61 14.68 2.89
C LEU A 79 14.82 13.46 1.98
N THR A 80 16.05 13.21 1.59
CA THR A 80 16.46 11.99 0.90
C THR A 80 16.44 10.78 1.85
N GLU A 81 16.34 9.56 1.34
CA GLU A 81 16.42 8.33 2.15
C GLU A 81 17.69 8.27 3.01
N LYS A 82 18.80 8.78 2.46
CA LYS A 82 20.07 8.86 3.18
C LYS A 82 19.97 9.82 4.35
N GLU A 83 19.45 11.02 4.16
CA GLU A 83 19.27 12.01 5.24
C GLU A 83 18.32 11.47 6.32
N LYS A 84 17.21 10.83 5.93
CA LYS A 84 16.31 10.17 6.89
C LYS A 84 17.00 9.09 7.72
N SER A 85 17.96 8.36 7.15
CA SER A 85 18.77 7.37 7.89
C SER A 85 19.85 7.98 8.78
N GLU A 86 20.22 9.25 8.56
CA GLU A 86 21.20 9.99 9.33
C GLU A 86 20.57 10.87 10.43
N ILE A 87 19.25 10.91 10.54
CA ILE A 87 18.51 11.60 11.60
C ILE A 87 18.08 10.58 12.66
N ILE A 88 18.59 10.73 13.88
CA ILE A 88 18.17 9.94 15.05
C ILE A 88 16.90 10.55 15.63
N SER A 89 15.94 9.69 15.95
CA SER A 89 14.65 9.99 16.57
C SER A 89 14.70 9.53 18.02
N LEU A 90 14.65 10.49 18.94
CA LEU A 90 14.78 10.26 20.38
C LEU A 90 13.48 10.66 21.10
N PRO A 91 12.65 9.68 21.53
CA PRO A 91 11.46 9.96 22.31
C PRO A 91 11.82 10.38 23.74
N LEU A 92 11.22 11.45 24.23
CA LEU A 92 11.42 12.04 25.56
C LEU A 92 10.11 12.24 26.33
N ASP A 93 9.00 11.66 25.87
CA ASP A 93 7.72 11.77 26.55
C ASP A 93 7.63 10.83 27.78
N TYR A 94 8.45 11.15 28.78
CA TYR A 94 8.51 10.45 30.05
C TYR A 94 8.04 11.35 31.19
N ARG A 95 7.00 10.92 31.88
CA ARG A 95 6.38 11.69 32.97
C ARG A 95 7.25 11.81 34.22
N PHE A 96 8.25 10.95 34.40
CA PHE A 96 9.15 10.98 35.55
C PHE A 96 10.29 12.00 35.41
N MET A 97 10.56 12.51 34.19
CA MET A 97 11.58 13.55 33.94
C MET A 97 10.93 14.93 33.87
N LYS A 98 11.53 15.89 34.59
CA LYS A 98 11.18 17.29 34.42
C LYS A 98 11.66 17.81 33.08
N ASN A 99 10.98 18.82 32.55
CA ASN A 99 11.31 19.37 31.24
C ASN A 99 12.76 19.97 31.21
N SER A 100 13.19 20.59 32.28
CA SER A 100 14.57 21.08 32.44
C SER A 100 15.65 19.99 32.37
N GLU A 101 15.32 18.78 32.88
CA GLU A 101 16.20 17.59 32.80
C GLU A 101 16.28 17.05 31.39
N LYS A 102 15.16 17.04 30.68
CA LYS A 102 15.10 16.67 29.26
C LYS A 102 15.93 17.60 28.38
N LEU A 103 15.80 18.91 28.60
CA LEU A 103 16.58 19.89 27.89
C LEU A 103 18.09 19.76 28.16
N ALA A 104 18.46 19.56 29.44
CA ALA A 104 19.86 19.33 29.82
C ALA A 104 20.42 18.05 29.17
N LEU A 105 19.59 16.99 29.07
CA LEU A 105 19.96 15.76 28.40
C LEU A 105 20.17 15.97 26.87
N ILE A 106 19.29 16.71 26.21
CA ILE A 106 19.44 17.08 24.80
C ILE A 106 20.74 17.88 24.61
N GLU A 107 21.02 18.85 25.45
CA GLU A 107 22.24 19.65 25.38
C GLU A 107 23.49 18.78 25.58
N ARG A 108 23.47 17.85 26.54
CA ARG A 108 24.56 16.89 26.76
C ARG A 108 24.84 16.02 25.56
N ILE A 109 23.79 15.46 24.98
CA ILE A 109 23.86 14.59 23.79
C ILE A 109 24.37 15.39 22.58
N SER A 110 23.85 16.60 22.36
CA SER A 110 24.20 17.45 21.21
C SER A 110 25.65 17.88 21.18
N ARG A 111 26.39 17.76 22.29
CA ARG A 111 27.83 18.07 22.34
C ARG A 111 28.70 17.00 21.69
N HIS A 112 28.13 15.88 21.29
CA HIS A 112 28.87 14.84 20.56
C HIS A 112 29.37 15.38 19.21
N PRO A 113 30.66 15.23 18.84
CA PRO A 113 31.22 15.85 17.64
C PRO A 113 30.66 15.36 16.32
N SER A 114 30.00 14.22 16.33
CA SER A 114 29.33 13.63 15.18
C SER A 114 27.87 14.07 15.01
N ILE A 115 27.31 14.84 15.93
CA ILE A 115 25.99 15.47 15.80
C ILE A 115 26.18 16.87 15.20
N THR A 116 25.49 17.13 14.10
CA THR A 116 25.60 18.40 13.36
C THR A 116 24.50 19.38 13.71
N ASP A 117 23.30 18.89 14.02
CA ASP A 117 22.15 19.73 14.38
C ASP A 117 21.18 18.96 15.27
N LYS A 118 20.33 19.69 16.00
CA LYS A 118 19.27 19.16 16.86
C LYS A 118 17.96 19.89 16.62
N LEU A 119 16.87 19.15 16.68
CA LEU A 119 15.52 19.66 16.53
C LEU A 119 14.67 19.16 17.70
N PRO A 120 14.50 19.92 18.78
CA PRO A 120 13.54 19.60 19.83
C PRO A 120 12.13 19.75 19.28
N ALA A 121 11.23 18.87 19.74
CA ALA A 121 9.83 18.81 19.34
C ALA A 121 8.94 18.53 20.56
N ASP A 122 7.71 18.99 20.52
CA ASP A 122 6.70 18.67 21.53
C ASP A 122 6.22 17.22 21.39
N ILE A 123 6.09 16.73 20.16
CA ILE A 123 5.67 15.36 19.81
C ILE A 123 6.56 14.79 18.71
N ASN A 124 6.44 13.48 18.49
CA ASN A 124 6.98 12.89 17.27
C ASN A 124 6.19 13.43 16.07
N TYR A 125 6.88 14.08 15.13
CA TYR A 125 6.24 14.66 13.94
C TYR A 125 5.66 13.58 13.00
N LEU A 126 6.19 12.36 13.04
CA LEU A 126 5.66 11.25 12.25
C LEU A 126 4.31 10.79 12.84
N GLY A 127 3.23 11.08 12.12
CA GLY A 127 1.85 10.80 12.58
C GLY A 127 1.38 11.71 13.72
N GLY A 128 2.16 12.73 14.10
CA GLY A 128 1.86 13.66 15.16
C GLY A 128 1.24 14.95 14.66
N ILE A 129 0.14 15.36 15.29
CA ILE A 129 -0.53 16.65 15.08
C ILE A 129 -0.76 17.25 16.46
N SER A 130 -0.30 18.48 16.69
CA SER A 130 -0.46 19.18 17.97
C SER A 130 -1.89 19.68 18.19
N GLY A 131 -2.65 19.89 17.10
CA GLY A 131 -4.02 20.36 17.13
C GLY A 131 -4.68 20.35 15.76
N THR A 132 -5.98 20.60 15.74
CA THR A 132 -6.78 20.63 14.50
C THR A 132 -7.71 21.81 14.49
N GLY A 133 -7.52 22.72 13.52
CA GLY A 133 -8.42 23.80 13.23
C GLY A 133 -8.07 25.14 13.87
N MET A 134 -8.41 26.19 13.15
CA MET A 134 -8.29 27.59 13.55
C MET A 134 -9.53 28.37 13.10
N TYR A 135 -9.63 29.62 13.53
CA TYR A 135 -10.71 30.52 13.14
C TYR A 135 -10.16 31.65 12.28
N THR A 136 -10.87 32.05 11.25
CA THR A 136 -10.50 33.20 10.41
C THR A 136 -10.92 34.53 11.03
N GLU A 137 -11.87 34.51 12.00
CA GLU A 137 -12.37 35.70 12.71
C GLU A 137 -12.41 35.42 14.22
N LYS A 138 -11.88 36.37 15.01
CA LYS A 138 -11.85 36.26 16.47
C LYS A 138 -13.29 36.19 17.04
N GLY A 139 -13.51 35.13 17.85
CA GLY A 139 -14.78 34.92 18.54
C GLY A 139 -15.93 34.41 17.67
N ASN A 140 -15.75 34.26 16.36
CA ASN A 140 -16.76 33.72 15.46
C ASN A 140 -16.55 32.23 15.26
N ARG A 141 -17.41 31.40 15.86
CA ARG A 141 -17.33 29.93 15.73
C ARG A 141 -17.64 29.43 14.31
N ASP A 142 -18.39 30.16 13.54
CA ASP A 142 -18.76 29.79 12.16
C ASP A 142 -17.59 30.03 11.18
N SER A 143 -16.54 30.73 11.62
CA SER A 143 -15.33 31.00 10.84
C SER A 143 -14.27 29.87 10.99
N TYR A 144 -14.63 28.72 11.59
CA TYR A 144 -13.73 27.61 11.82
C TYR A 144 -13.23 27.00 10.50
N ILE A 145 -11.94 26.80 10.42
CA ILE A 145 -11.27 26.08 9.34
C ILE A 145 -10.51 24.88 9.91
N GLU A 146 -10.72 23.73 9.32
CA GLU A 146 -9.98 22.53 9.67
C GLU A 146 -8.58 22.59 9.06
N VAL A 147 -7.55 22.57 9.88
CA VAL A 147 -6.13 22.61 9.50
C VAL A 147 -5.34 21.77 10.49
N ASN A 148 -4.24 21.21 10.06
CA ASN A 148 -3.32 20.52 10.96
C ASN A 148 -2.39 21.55 11.61
N ILE A 149 -2.28 21.55 12.93
CA ILE A 149 -1.40 22.45 13.67
C ILE A 149 -0.20 21.66 14.15
N MET A 150 0.99 22.18 13.87
CA MET A 150 2.25 21.62 14.31
C MET A 150 3.07 22.69 15.02
N ASN A 151 3.47 22.39 16.27
CA ASN A 151 4.36 23.27 17.02
C ASN A 151 5.81 22.96 16.67
N ILE A 152 6.57 23.97 16.29
CA ILE A 152 7.91 23.79 15.74
C ILE A 152 8.95 24.72 16.43
N SER A 153 10.21 24.30 16.35
CA SER A 153 11.34 25.18 16.69
C SER A 153 11.71 26.11 15.53
N SER A 154 12.46 27.17 15.81
CA SER A 154 12.87 28.14 14.80
C SER A 154 13.70 27.55 13.66
N ASN A 155 14.47 26.46 13.92
CA ASN A 155 15.32 25.82 12.93
C ASN A 155 14.60 24.66 12.18
N PHE A 156 13.28 24.45 12.40
CA PHE A 156 12.53 23.34 11.81
C PHE A 156 12.63 23.29 10.29
N PHE A 157 12.41 24.40 9.61
CA PHE A 157 12.39 24.45 8.14
C PHE A 157 13.76 24.15 7.55
N GLU A 158 14.83 24.65 8.17
CA GLU A 158 16.22 24.37 7.75
C GLU A 158 16.57 22.90 8.02
N PHE A 159 16.26 22.42 9.23
CA PHE A 159 16.54 21.04 9.62
C PHE A 159 15.84 20.01 8.70
N MET A 160 14.59 20.25 8.35
CA MET A 160 13.75 19.37 7.51
C MET A 160 13.87 19.67 6.00
N ASN A 161 14.76 20.59 5.59
CA ASN A 161 14.95 21.01 4.19
C ASN A 161 13.64 21.48 3.53
N ILE A 162 12.77 22.19 4.27
CA ILE A 162 11.48 22.69 3.77
C ILE A 162 11.67 24.10 3.21
N PRO A 163 11.54 24.33 1.90
CA PRO A 163 11.71 25.65 1.32
C PRO A 163 10.55 26.58 1.68
N ILE A 164 10.88 27.81 2.06
CA ILE A 164 9.92 28.91 2.17
C ILE A 164 9.66 29.45 0.77
N LEU A 165 8.39 29.47 0.36
CA LEU A 165 7.95 29.90 -0.97
C LEU A 165 7.71 31.40 -1.04
N SER A 166 7.17 31.99 0.03
CA SER A 166 6.98 33.45 0.16
C SER A 166 7.05 33.89 1.61
N GLY A 167 7.40 35.14 1.86
CA GLY A 167 7.56 35.68 3.21
C GLY A 167 8.86 35.23 3.89
N HIS A 168 8.80 34.95 5.19
CA HIS A 168 9.94 34.54 6.01
C HIS A 168 9.53 33.49 7.05
N THR A 169 10.49 32.90 7.75
CA THR A 169 10.29 31.95 8.86
C THR A 169 9.82 32.65 10.12
N LEU A 170 9.49 31.85 11.16
CA LEU A 170 9.07 32.36 12.46
C LEU A 170 10.16 33.18 13.15
N GLU A 171 9.86 34.44 13.48
CA GLU A 171 10.74 35.37 14.24
C GLU A 171 10.14 35.72 15.61
N THR A 172 8.82 35.66 15.74
CA THR A 172 8.09 35.98 16.97
C THR A 172 7.05 34.92 17.31
N ASN A 173 6.61 34.92 18.58
CA ASN A 173 5.60 33.95 19.04
C ASN A 173 4.18 34.24 18.52
N GLU A 174 3.94 35.37 17.86
CA GLU A 174 2.65 35.71 17.27
C GLU A 174 2.59 35.45 15.75
N GLN A 175 3.60 34.81 15.23
CA GLN A 175 3.71 34.47 13.82
C GLN A 175 3.43 33.00 13.59
N MET A 176 3.02 32.69 12.36
CA MET A 176 2.87 31.32 11.88
C MET A 176 3.28 31.22 10.40
N VAL A 177 3.61 30.01 9.98
CA VAL A 177 3.84 29.67 8.58
C VAL A 177 2.76 28.68 8.13
N ALA A 178 2.21 28.90 6.94
CA ALA A 178 1.21 28.01 6.33
C ALA A 178 1.87 27.19 5.20
N ASP A 179 1.44 25.94 4.98
CA ASP A 179 1.87 25.18 3.81
C ASP A 179 1.15 25.64 2.53
N HIS A 180 1.71 25.30 1.38
CA HIS A 180 1.16 25.63 0.08
C HIS A 180 -0.24 25.03 -0.13
N LYS A 181 -0.45 23.81 0.35
CA LYS A 181 -1.72 23.08 0.22
C LYS A 181 -2.88 23.80 0.91
N LEU A 182 -2.64 24.40 2.08
CA LEU A 182 -3.65 25.22 2.75
C LEU A 182 -3.99 26.46 1.92
N THR A 183 -2.98 27.13 1.37
CA THR A 183 -3.16 28.30 0.51
C THR A 183 -3.97 27.97 -0.74
N GLU A 184 -3.66 26.86 -1.40
CA GLU A 184 -4.39 26.37 -2.57
C GLU A 184 -5.86 26.03 -2.24
N ARG A 185 -6.10 25.34 -1.11
CA ARG A 185 -7.45 24.99 -0.65
C ARG A 185 -8.28 26.20 -0.31
N MET A 186 -7.70 27.18 0.37
CA MET A 186 -8.37 28.44 0.73
C MET A 186 -8.62 29.35 -0.48
N LYS A 187 -7.94 29.11 -1.60
CA LYS A 187 -7.98 29.97 -2.82
C LYS A 187 -7.71 31.44 -2.53
N LYS A 188 -6.91 31.72 -1.52
CA LYS A 188 -6.53 33.06 -1.07
C LYS A 188 -5.05 33.07 -0.73
N ASP A 189 -4.39 34.18 -0.97
CA ASP A 189 -3.08 34.42 -0.39
C ASP A 189 -3.25 34.61 1.13
N LEU A 190 -2.59 33.77 1.90
CA LEU A 190 -2.67 33.77 3.34
C LEU A 190 -1.65 34.74 3.96
N LEU A 191 -0.65 35.20 3.20
CA LEU A 191 0.41 36.06 3.71
C LEU A 191 -0.17 37.34 4.32
N GLY A 192 0.19 37.63 5.57
CA GLY A 192 -0.32 38.78 6.34
C GLY A 192 -1.73 38.59 6.93
N MET A 193 -2.42 37.48 6.69
CA MET A 193 -3.68 37.18 7.37
C MET A 193 -3.44 36.75 8.81
N THR A 194 -4.37 37.13 9.70
CA THR A 194 -4.37 36.64 11.09
C THR A 194 -5.42 35.52 11.23
N LEU A 195 -5.01 34.38 11.74
CA LEU A 195 -5.86 33.29 12.16
C LEU A 195 -5.81 33.14 13.68
N TYR A 196 -6.88 32.62 14.25
CA TYR A 196 -7.08 32.58 15.69
C TYR A 196 -7.16 31.14 16.20
N ASN A 197 -6.40 30.85 17.25
CA ASN A 197 -6.55 29.65 18.05
C ASN A 197 -7.29 30.08 19.33
N TYR A 198 -8.61 29.96 19.36
CA TYR A 198 -9.51 30.55 20.35
C TYR A 198 -9.33 32.08 20.48
N GLU A 199 -8.62 32.54 21.51
CA GLU A 199 -8.40 33.97 21.79
C GLU A 199 -7.09 34.50 21.19
N ASP A 200 -6.12 33.62 20.96
CA ASP A 200 -4.78 33.95 20.49
C ASP A 200 -4.77 34.11 18.97
N GLY A 201 -4.29 35.25 18.50
CA GLY A 201 -4.16 35.55 17.07
C GLY A 201 -2.74 35.36 16.59
N TYR A 202 -2.57 34.67 15.47
CA TYR A 202 -1.28 34.46 14.82
C TYR A 202 -1.32 35.00 13.40
N THR A 203 -0.31 35.75 13.02
CA THR A 203 -0.20 36.33 11.67
C THR A 203 0.65 35.43 10.79
N VAL A 204 0.16 35.10 9.59
CA VAL A 204 0.90 34.34 8.60
C VAL A 204 2.07 35.17 8.08
N CYS A 205 3.29 34.86 8.49
CA CYS A 205 4.50 35.55 8.08
C CYS A 205 5.16 34.93 6.84
N GLY A 206 4.81 33.70 6.50
CA GLY A 206 5.35 33.02 5.33
C GLY A 206 4.52 31.83 4.90
N THR A 207 4.79 31.38 3.68
CA THR A 207 4.26 30.12 3.17
C THR A 207 5.40 29.20 2.77
N CYS A 208 5.25 27.90 3.06
CA CYS A 208 6.26 26.89 2.75
C CYS A 208 5.74 25.86 1.75
N SER A 209 6.62 25.01 1.23
CA SER A 209 6.21 23.86 0.44
C SER A 209 5.38 22.88 1.28
N ASP A 210 4.64 22.01 0.60
CA ASP A 210 3.82 20.99 1.25
C ASP A 210 4.68 20.12 2.17
N PHE A 211 4.12 19.80 3.34
CA PHE A 211 4.74 18.93 4.32
C PHE A 211 3.84 17.72 4.56
N ILE A 212 4.42 16.53 4.53
CA ILE A 212 3.68 15.27 4.71
C ILE A 212 4.39 14.45 5.76
N ALA A 213 3.77 14.36 6.94
CA ALA A 213 4.27 13.60 8.09
C ALA A 213 3.30 12.49 8.53
N ASP A 214 2.15 12.36 7.88
CA ASP A 214 1.15 11.34 8.18
C ASP A 214 0.70 10.63 6.90
N THR A 215 0.28 9.37 7.06
CA THR A 215 -0.18 8.50 5.98
C THR A 215 -1.68 8.61 5.74
N TYR A 216 -2.47 8.72 6.82
CA TYR A 216 -3.91 8.46 6.82
C TYR A 216 -4.79 9.69 6.96
N ASN A 217 -4.27 10.83 7.39
CA ASN A 217 -5.07 12.04 7.50
C ASN A 217 -5.25 12.68 6.13
N GLN A 218 -6.49 12.97 5.77
CA GLN A 218 -6.75 13.90 4.68
C GLN A 218 -6.11 15.22 5.07
N SER A 219 -4.95 15.51 4.47
CA SER A 219 -4.21 16.69 4.80
C SER A 219 -5.04 17.91 4.44
N GLN A 220 -5.55 18.54 5.47
CA GLN A 220 -6.23 19.83 5.36
C GLN A 220 -5.25 20.97 5.09
N GLY A 221 -3.96 20.67 5.01
CA GLY A 221 -2.83 21.57 5.03
C GLY A 221 -2.32 21.78 6.45
N PHE A 222 -1.10 22.28 6.56
CA PHE A 222 -0.43 22.51 7.85
C PHE A 222 -0.29 24.01 8.15
N ILE A 223 -0.42 24.31 9.43
CA ILE A 223 0.01 25.57 10.04
C ILE A 223 1.10 25.24 11.06
N PHE A 224 2.21 25.94 10.97
CA PHE A 224 3.35 25.81 11.85
C PHE A 224 3.37 26.98 12.83
N LEU A 225 3.25 26.65 14.13
CA LEU A 225 3.30 27.60 15.22
C LEU A 225 4.62 27.51 15.99
N PRO A 226 5.12 28.60 16.56
CA PRO A 226 6.29 28.57 17.42
C PRO A 226 5.99 27.80 18.71
N CYS A 227 6.91 26.97 19.14
CA CYS A 227 6.81 26.20 20.38
C CYS A 227 7.76 26.74 21.45
N ASN A 228 7.24 26.87 22.68
CA ASN A 228 8.08 27.19 23.84
C ASN A 228 8.60 25.88 24.49
N PHE A 229 9.74 25.39 24.02
CA PHE A 229 10.32 24.15 24.54
C PHE A 229 10.80 24.24 26.00
N ASN A 230 10.83 25.43 26.61
CA ASN A 230 11.06 25.54 28.05
C ASN A 230 9.87 25.00 28.87
N GLU A 231 8.67 24.98 28.28
CA GLU A 231 7.48 24.44 28.93
C GLU A 231 7.35 22.93 28.74
N TYR A 232 7.58 22.45 27.51
CA TYR A 232 7.42 21.04 27.20
C TYR A 232 8.30 20.59 26.03
N VAL A 233 8.99 19.46 26.21
CA VAL A 233 9.67 18.68 25.18
C VAL A 233 9.27 17.23 25.30
N GLY A 234 8.76 16.66 24.23
CA GLY A 234 8.36 15.25 24.17
C GLY A 234 9.21 14.41 23.21
N HIS A 235 9.95 15.06 22.31
CA HIS A 235 10.77 14.41 21.31
C HIS A 235 12.00 15.25 20.91
N CYS A 236 13.02 14.62 20.37
CA CYS A 236 14.15 15.32 19.78
C CYS A 236 14.69 14.57 18.57
N TYR A 237 14.90 15.29 17.46
CA TYR A 237 15.60 14.76 16.30
C TYR A 237 17.04 15.27 16.31
N LEU A 238 17.98 14.39 16.00
CA LEU A 238 19.42 14.69 16.00
C LEU A 238 19.99 14.32 14.63
N LYS A 239 20.54 15.30 13.93
CA LYS A 239 21.18 15.11 12.63
C LYS A 239 22.63 14.69 12.84
N CYS A 240 23.01 13.54 12.30
CA CYS A 240 24.34 12.97 12.43
C CYS A 240 25.18 13.19 11.17
N LYS A 241 26.51 13.18 11.33
CA LYS A 241 27.41 13.09 10.19
C LYS A 241 27.23 11.76 9.45
N PRO A 242 27.42 11.72 8.11
CA PRO A 242 27.35 10.50 7.36
C PRO A 242 28.20 9.37 7.95
N GLY A 243 27.59 8.20 8.17
CA GLY A 243 28.25 7.00 8.67
C GLY A 243 28.52 6.95 10.18
N SER A 244 28.12 7.97 10.97
CA SER A 244 28.34 8.02 12.42
C SER A 244 27.12 7.63 13.27
N VAL A 245 26.02 7.20 12.65
CA VAL A 245 24.75 6.94 13.33
C VAL A 245 24.89 5.90 14.44
N GLU A 246 25.57 4.78 14.18
CA GLU A 246 25.72 3.69 15.16
C GLU A 246 26.62 4.11 16.35
N GLU A 247 27.67 4.91 16.09
CA GLU A 247 28.51 5.50 17.14
C GLU A 247 27.67 6.42 18.04
N VAL A 248 26.89 7.31 17.42
CA VAL A 248 26.02 8.24 18.16
C VAL A 248 24.90 7.50 18.91
N LYS A 249 24.29 6.47 18.32
CA LYS A 249 23.29 5.64 19.03
C LYS A 249 23.89 5.00 20.27
N SER A 250 25.08 4.41 20.17
CA SER A 250 25.75 3.78 21.32
C SER A 250 26.06 4.81 22.42
N PHE A 251 26.53 5.99 22.05
CA PHE A 251 26.76 7.09 22.98
C PHE A 251 25.47 7.56 23.67
N ILE A 252 24.39 7.69 22.94
CA ILE A 252 23.08 8.06 23.49
C ILE A 252 22.60 6.97 24.45
N GLU A 253 22.70 5.68 24.08
CA GLU A 253 22.32 4.57 24.95
C GLU A 253 23.08 4.56 26.27
N GLU A 254 24.38 4.81 26.24
CA GLU A 254 25.20 4.93 27.43
C GLU A 254 24.78 6.14 28.31
N THR A 255 24.57 7.28 27.68
CA THR A 255 24.10 8.49 28.36
C THR A 255 22.72 8.31 29.00
N LEU A 256 21.82 7.58 28.34
CA LEU A 256 20.48 7.31 28.84
C LEU A 256 20.48 6.30 29.99
N LYS A 257 21.39 5.32 30.00
CA LYS A 257 21.52 4.37 31.14
C LYS A 257 21.84 5.11 32.46
N GLU A 258 22.51 6.22 32.39
CA GLU A 258 22.79 7.07 33.58
C GLU A 258 21.56 7.87 34.04
N SER A 259 20.69 8.24 33.10
CA SER A 259 19.56 9.16 33.33
C SER A 259 18.23 8.46 33.54
N PHE A 260 18.10 7.22 33.09
CA PHE A 260 16.85 6.45 33.11
C PHE A 260 16.93 5.23 34.02
N PRO A 261 15.83 4.87 34.72
CA PRO A 261 15.75 3.60 35.42
C PRO A 261 15.96 2.42 34.46
N PRO A 262 16.60 1.31 34.90
CA PRO A 262 16.83 0.13 34.04
C PRO A 262 15.58 -0.49 33.41
N SER A 263 14.42 -0.24 34.02
CA SER A 263 13.09 -0.71 33.54
C SER A 263 12.52 0.12 32.40
N ILE A 264 13.06 1.29 32.14
CA ILE A 264 12.55 2.23 31.14
C ILE A 264 13.72 2.72 30.30
N GLN A 265 13.93 2.12 29.14
CA GLN A 265 14.91 2.62 28.18
C GLN A 265 14.20 3.17 26.94
N PRO A 266 14.44 4.44 26.57
CA PRO A 266 13.92 4.97 25.32
C PRO A 266 14.41 4.15 24.15
N ARG A 267 13.52 3.86 23.21
CA ARG A 267 13.91 3.23 21.96
C ARG A 267 14.52 4.30 21.06
N ILE A 268 15.80 4.15 20.76
CA ILE A 268 16.49 5.00 19.81
C ILE A 268 16.36 4.40 18.43
N SER A 269 15.84 5.15 17.48
CA SER A 269 15.65 4.75 16.08
C SER A 269 16.16 5.85 15.16
N THR A 270 16.27 5.59 13.89
CA THR A 270 16.39 6.65 12.88
C THR A 270 14.99 7.07 12.41
N LEU A 271 14.89 8.27 11.82
CA LEU A 271 13.65 8.74 11.20
C LEU A 271 13.17 7.75 10.12
N LEU A 272 14.11 7.14 9.38
CA LEU A 272 13.82 6.11 8.40
C LEU A 272 13.24 4.85 9.05
N ASP A 273 13.81 4.40 10.18
CA ASP A 273 13.29 3.24 10.93
C ASP A 273 11.87 3.51 11.45
N ASP A 274 11.59 4.72 11.92
CA ASP A 274 10.26 5.11 12.40
C ASP A 274 9.24 5.10 11.25
N ILE A 275 9.60 5.60 10.08
CA ILE A 275 8.78 5.54 8.86
C ILE A 275 8.49 4.07 8.50
N HIS A 276 9.50 3.20 8.49
CA HIS A 276 9.32 1.78 8.22
C HIS A 276 8.43 1.09 9.27
N GLN A 277 8.54 1.49 10.52
CA GLN A 277 7.70 0.95 11.60
C GLN A 277 6.24 1.38 11.48
N THR A 278 5.98 2.62 11.12
CA THR A 278 4.61 3.11 10.84
C THR A 278 3.96 2.28 9.73
N GLN A 279 4.74 1.85 8.75
CA GLN A 279 4.29 0.98 7.66
C GLN A 279 4.29 -0.53 8.01
N ALA A 280 4.68 -0.91 9.24
CA ALA A 280 4.83 -2.35 9.58
C ALA A 280 3.53 -3.15 9.43
N ILE A 281 2.37 -2.54 9.72
CA ILE A 281 1.05 -3.17 9.55
C ILE A 281 0.75 -3.38 8.06
N GLU A 282 0.99 -2.37 7.23
CA GLU A 282 0.80 -2.45 5.77
C GLU A 282 1.74 -3.50 5.16
N ASN A 283 2.98 -3.55 5.59
CA ASN A 283 3.95 -4.53 5.12
C ASN A 283 3.58 -5.97 5.51
N LYS A 284 3.01 -6.18 6.72
CA LYS A 284 2.46 -7.49 7.11
C LYS A 284 1.25 -7.86 6.25
N MET A 285 0.34 -6.93 5.99
CA MET A 285 -0.81 -7.15 5.11
C MET A 285 -0.38 -7.47 3.68
N LYS A 286 0.64 -6.77 3.14
CA LYS A 286 1.24 -7.10 1.85
C LYS A 286 1.68 -8.56 1.77
N GLY A 287 2.41 -9.05 2.78
CA GLY A 287 2.90 -10.42 2.82
C GLY A 287 1.76 -11.45 2.78
N ILE A 288 0.71 -11.22 3.56
CA ILE A 288 -0.46 -12.09 3.63
C ILE A 288 -1.20 -12.11 2.27
N ILE A 289 -1.50 -10.94 1.71
CA ILE A 289 -2.24 -10.84 0.45
C ILE A 289 -1.40 -11.35 -0.72
N PHE A 290 -0.07 -11.12 -0.72
CA PHE A 290 0.85 -11.70 -1.70
C PHE A 290 0.81 -13.23 -1.67
N PHE A 291 0.83 -13.84 -0.48
CA PHE A 291 0.71 -15.29 -0.33
C PHE A 291 -0.61 -15.82 -0.93
N PHE A 292 -1.74 -15.22 -0.61
CA PHE A 292 -3.03 -15.62 -1.18
C PHE A 292 -3.11 -15.37 -2.69
N SER A 293 -2.52 -14.29 -3.18
CA SER A 293 -2.42 -14.00 -4.61
C SER A 293 -1.62 -15.10 -5.34
N PHE A 294 -0.49 -15.49 -4.77
CA PHE A 294 0.35 -16.56 -5.33
C PHE A 294 -0.38 -17.91 -5.36
N VAL A 295 -1.04 -18.28 -4.26
CA VAL A 295 -1.87 -19.50 -4.18
C VAL A 295 -3.00 -19.44 -5.20
N SER A 296 -3.70 -18.30 -5.33
CA SER A 296 -4.77 -18.11 -6.30
C SER A 296 -4.27 -18.26 -7.75
N LEU A 297 -3.09 -17.73 -8.08
CA LEU A 297 -2.45 -17.91 -9.38
C LEU A 297 -2.16 -19.38 -9.66
N ILE A 298 -1.60 -20.12 -8.69
CA ILE A 298 -1.35 -21.57 -8.84
C ILE A 298 -2.63 -22.34 -9.09
N ILE A 299 -3.67 -22.08 -8.30
CA ILE A 299 -4.97 -22.76 -8.46
C ILE A 299 -5.55 -22.46 -9.85
N THR A 300 -5.49 -21.22 -10.30
CA THR A 300 -5.97 -20.81 -11.63
C THR A 300 -5.16 -21.48 -12.73
N PHE A 301 -3.84 -21.52 -12.60
CA PHE A 301 -2.95 -22.23 -13.52
C PHE A 301 -3.29 -23.73 -13.61
N LEU A 302 -3.46 -24.42 -12.48
CA LEU A 302 -3.82 -25.83 -12.43
C LEU A 302 -5.23 -26.07 -13.02
N GLY A 303 -6.17 -25.18 -12.76
CA GLY A 303 -7.53 -25.22 -13.32
C GLY A 303 -7.51 -25.11 -14.84
N VAL A 304 -6.80 -24.14 -15.39
CA VAL A 304 -6.63 -23.95 -16.84
C VAL A 304 -5.89 -25.15 -17.44
N TYR A 305 -4.81 -25.63 -16.84
CA TYR A 305 -4.05 -26.78 -17.30
C TYR A 305 -4.92 -28.05 -17.37
N SER A 306 -5.69 -28.32 -16.30
CA SER A 306 -6.61 -29.46 -16.24
C SER A 306 -7.71 -29.36 -17.31
N ALA A 307 -8.30 -28.17 -17.47
CA ALA A 307 -9.35 -27.94 -18.44
C ALA A 307 -8.85 -28.13 -19.89
N ILE A 308 -7.67 -27.62 -20.22
CA ILE A 308 -7.04 -27.79 -21.54
C ILE A 308 -6.72 -29.26 -21.78
N THR A 309 -6.24 -29.98 -20.77
CA THR A 309 -5.98 -31.44 -20.88
C THR A 309 -7.22 -32.17 -21.30
N LEU A 310 -8.33 -31.97 -20.59
CA LEU A 310 -9.61 -32.62 -20.93
C LEU A 310 -10.15 -32.18 -22.30
N ASP A 311 -10.03 -30.92 -22.68
CA ASP A 311 -10.50 -30.45 -23.98
C ASP A 311 -9.67 -31.00 -25.12
N THR A 312 -8.35 -31.10 -24.94
CA THR A 312 -7.46 -31.65 -25.96
C THR A 312 -7.65 -33.16 -26.12
N GLU A 313 -7.83 -33.93 -25.04
CA GLU A 313 -8.15 -35.36 -25.11
C GLU A 313 -9.44 -35.63 -25.83
N ARG A 314 -10.48 -34.82 -25.60
CA ARG A 314 -11.79 -34.98 -26.27
C ARG A 314 -11.78 -34.61 -27.75
N ARG A 315 -10.89 -33.67 -28.13
CA ARG A 315 -10.78 -33.17 -29.51
C ARG A 315 -9.58 -33.72 -30.25
N GLN A 316 -8.95 -34.80 -29.77
CA GLN A 316 -7.77 -35.38 -30.40
C GLN A 316 -8.02 -35.74 -31.88
N LYS A 317 -9.19 -36.31 -32.23
CA LYS A 317 -9.56 -36.63 -33.62
C LYS A 317 -9.68 -35.36 -34.48
N GLU A 318 -10.35 -34.31 -33.98
CA GLU A 318 -10.45 -33.03 -34.68
C GLU A 318 -9.07 -32.45 -34.95
N VAL A 319 -8.17 -32.48 -33.95
CA VAL A 319 -6.78 -31.99 -34.09
C VAL A 319 -5.98 -32.83 -35.09
N ALA A 320 -6.13 -34.16 -35.05
CA ALA A 320 -5.50 -35.09 -35.99
C ALA A 320 -5.92 -34.81 -37.43
N ILE A 321 -7.25 -34.74 -37.70
CA ILE A 321 -7.81 -34.43 -39.03
C ILE A 321 -7.32 -33.08 -39.54
N ARG A 322 -7.30 -32.05 -38.69
CA ARG A 322 -6.78 -30.69 -39.07
C ARG A 322 -5.29 -30.72 -39.40
N LYS A 323 -4.50 -31.51 -38.65
CA LYS A 323 -3.07 -31.70 -38.94
C LYS A 323 -2.84 -32.39 -40.29
N VAL A 324 -3.57 -33.44 -40.57
CA VAL A 324 -3.51 -34.15 -41.89
C VAL A 324 -3.88 -33.18 -43.01
N ASN A 325 -4.83 -32.27 -42.78
CA ASN A 325 -5.25 -31.26 -43.74
C ASN A 325 -4.30 -30.02 -43.77
N GLY A 326 -3.11 -30.11 -43.13
CA GLY A 326 -2.07 -29.05 -43.22
C GLY A 326 -2.25 -27.91 -42.21
N ALA A 327 -3.09 -28.04 -41.20
CA ALA A 327 -3.21 -27.00 -40.18
C ALA A 327 -1.93 -26.86 -39.35
N GLY A 328 -1.37 -25.66 -39.33
CA GLY A 328 -0.19 -25.32 -38.55
C GLY A 328 -0.46 -25.27 -37.04
N LEU A 329 0.60 -25.40 -36.24
CA LEU A 329 0.53 -25.38 -34.77
C LEU A 329 -0.17 -24.12 -34.23
N LYS A 330 0.07 -22.96 -34.83
CA LYS A 330 -0.53 -21.66 -34.46
C LYS A 330 -2.06 -21.70 -34.54
N GLN A 331 -2.63 -22.35 -35.56
CA GLN A 331 -4.08 -22.47 -35.72
C GLN A 331 -4.70 -23.36 -34.65
N ILE A 332 -4.00 -24.43 -34.25
CA ILE A 332 -4.44 -25.34 -33.18
C ILE A 332 -4.39 -24.61 -31.83
N ILE A 333 -3.31 -23.88 -31.54
CA ILE A 333 -3.20 -23.08 -30.31
C ILE A 333 -4.36 -22.07 -30.23
N LEU A 334 -4.62 -21.33 -31.31
CA LEU A 334 -5.67 -20.31 -31.34
C LEU A 334 -7.07 -20.90 -31.13
N LEU A 335 -7.33 -22.11 -31.66
CA LEU A 335 -8.60 -22.83 -31.48
C LEU A 335 -8.94 -23.08 -30.00
N PHE A 336 -7.93 -23.51 -29.22
CA PHE A 336 -8.10 -23.77 -27.80
C PHE A 336 -8.02 -22.49 -26.96
N ALA A 337 -7.07 -21.59 -27.27
CA ALA A 337 -6.84 -20.38 -26.51
C ALA A 337 -8.05 -19.44 -26.50
N ARG A 338 -8.80 -19.38 -27.60
CA ARG A 338 -9.93 -18.45 -27.79
C ARG A 338 -10.93 -18.51 -26.64
N MET A 339 -11.33 -19.70 -26.20
CA MET A 339 -12.29 -19.87 -25.10
C MET A 339 -11.75 -19.34 -23.77
N TYR A 340 -10.48 -19.65 -23.44
CA TYR A 340 -9.86 -19.23 -22.19
C TYR A 340 -9.60 -17.72 -22.16
N ILE A 341 -9.23 -17.12 -23.31
CA ILE A 341 -9.09 -15.67 -23.45
C ILE A 341 -10.44 -14.96 -23.24
N TYR A 342 -11.54 -15.52 -23.79
CA TYR A 342 -12.87 -14.95 -23.52
C TYR A 342 -13.28 -15.05 -22.05
N LEU A 343 -13.03 -16.18 -21.39
CA LEU A 343 -13.31 -16.32 -19.95
C LEU A 343 -12.47 -15.35 -19.12
N LEU A 344 -11.19 -15.21 -19.46
CA LEU A 344 -10.27 -14.27 -18.82
C LEU A 344 -10.77 -12.83 -18.97
N ALA A 345 -11.08 -12.41 -20.21
CA ALA A 345 -11.57 -11.07 -20.50
C ALA A 345 -12.92 -10.78 -19.83
N PHE A 346 -13.84 -11.73 -19.87
CA PHE A 346 -15.16 -11.58 -19.24
C PHE A 346 -15.05 -11.45 -17.72
N SER A 347 -14.20 -12.27 -17.09
CA SER A 347 -13.97 -12.16 -15.65
C SER A 347 -13.30 -10.84 -15.27
N ALA A 348 -12.40 -10.30 -16.10
CA ALA A 348 -11.79 -8.98 -15.90
C ALA A 348 -12.80 -7.83 -16.01
N ILE A 349 -13.72 -7.89 -16.98
CA ILE A 349 -14.81 -6.90 -17.15
C ILE A 349 -15.68 -6.77 -15.88
N ILE A 350 -15.80 -7.86 -15.12
CA ILE A 350 -16.55 -7.84 -13.84
C ILE A 350 -15.65 -7.44 -12.69
N ALA A 351 -14.42 -7.97 -12.61
CA ALA A 351 -13.51 -7.74 -11.49
C ALA A 351 -12.99 -6.31 -11.42
N PHE A 352 -12.58 -5.74 -12.55
CA PHE A 352 -11.93 -4.41 -12.58
C PHE A 352 -12.84 -3.27 -12.12
N PRO A 353 -14.12 -3.17 -12.55
CA PRO A 353 -15.01 -2.16 -12.00
C PRO A 353 -15.23 -2.29 -10.49
N ILE A 354 -15.32 -3.53 -9.96
CA ILE A 354 -15.45 -3.76 -8.52
C ILE A 354 -14.21 -3.27 -7.79
N CYS A 355 -13.02 -3.64 -8.26
CA CYS A 355 -11.77 -3.14 -7.69
C CYS A 355 -11.66 -1.62 -7.77
N TYR A 356 -12.07 -1.01 -8.88
CA TYR A 356 -12.06 0.43 -9.05
C TYR A 356 -12.95 1.16 -8.04
N VAL A 357 -14.16 0.67 -7.80
CA VAL A 357 -15.08 1.23 -6.77
C VAL A 357 -14.45 1.13 -5.38
N VAL A 358 -13.85 -0.03 -5.04
CA VAL A 358 -13.15 -0.20 -3.77
C VAL A 358 -11.97 0.74 -3.66
N PHE A 359 -11.22 0.98 -4.75
CA PHE A 359 -10.09 1.92 -4.75
C PHE A 359 -10.56 3.37 -4.53
N GLN A 360 -11.72 3.78 -5.06
CA GLN A 360 -12.25 5.11 -4.78
C GLN A 360 -12.58 5.31 -3.29
N LEU A 361 -13.11 4.28 -2.62
CA LEU A 361 -13.34 4.32 -1.18
C LEU A 361 -12.01 4.33 -0.41
N TRP A 362 -11.04 3.53 -0.85
CA TRP A 362 -9.74 3.41 -0.22
C TRP A 362 -8.88 4.67 -0.38
N LYS A 363 -8.95 5.32 -1.54
CA LYS A 363 -8.26 6.58 -1.85
C LYS A 363 -8.57 7.69 -0.87
N ASN A 364 -9.82 7.74 -0.39
CA ASN A 364 -10.24 8.75 0.58
C ASN A 364 -9.58 8.60 1.97
N MET A 365 -8.92 7.48 2.25
CA MET A 365 -8.23 7.25 3.51
C MET A 365 -6.77 7.72 3.50
N TYR A 366 -6.19 8.00 2.33
CA TYR A 366 -4.78 8.35 2.17
C TYR A 366 -4.59 9.79 1.71
N ILE A 367 -3.54 10.43 2.19
CA ILE A 367 -3.12 11.77 1.73
C ILE A 367 -2.65 11.69 0.28
N VAL A 368 -1.85 10.67 -0.03
CA VAL A 368 -1.32 10.43 -1.38
C VAL A 368 -1.63 9.00 -1.78
N PHE A 369 -2.27 8.83 -2.92
CA PHE A 369 -2.60 7.53 -3.48
C PHE A 369 -1.70 7.23 -4.69
N PHE A 370 -1.41 5.95 -4.92
CA PHE A 370 -0.67 5.54 -6.10
C PHE A 370 -1.45 5.85 -7.38
N ASN A 371 -0.76 5.90 -8.51
CA ASN A 371 -1.41 6.17 -9.80
C ASN A 371 -2.14 4.91 -10.30
N ASP A 372 -3.46 4.89 -10.19
CA ASP A 372 -4.38 3.85 -10.66
C ASP A 372 -4.86 4.07 -12.12
N GLY A 373 -4.05 4.76 -12.93
CA GLY A 373 -4.35 5.08 -14.33
C GLY A 373 -4.45 3.84 -15.24
N PRO A 374 -4.77 4.04 -16.54
CA PRO A 374 -4.98 2.94 -17.51
C PRO A 374 -3.79 1.97 -17.60
N LEU A 375 -2.57 2.46 -17.39
CA LEU A 375 -1.35 1.64 -17.43
C LEU A 375 -1.35 0.57 -16.33
N PHE A 376 -1.83 0.91 -15.13
CA PHE A 376 -1.97 -0.04 -14.03
C PHE A 376 -2.86 -1.23 -14.41
N TRP A 377 -4.08 -0.96 -14.90
CA TRP A 377 -5.05 -1.98 -15.27
C TRP A 377 -4.59 -2.83 -16.46
N THR A 378 -4.02 -2.19 -17.48
CA THR A 378 -3.53 -2.89 -18.68
C THR A 378 -2.32 -3.77 -18.38
N SER A 379 -1.39 -3.33 -17.54
CA SER A 379 -0.20 -4.12 -17.17
C SER A 379 -0.58 -5.39 -16.41
N ILE A 380 -1.51 -5.30 -15.47
CA ILE A 380 -2.03 -6.47 -14.73
C ILE A 380 -2.72 -7.43 -15.69
N PHE A 381 -3.62 -6.92 -16.57
CA PHE A 381 -4.30 -7.74 -17.57
C PHE A 381 -3.31 -8.50 -18.46
N MET A 382 -2.32 -7.80 -18.99
CA MET A 382 -1.30 -8.40 -19.84
C MET A 382 -0.46 -9.44 -19.12
N GLY A 383 -0.11 -9.21 -17.85
CA GLY A 383 0.63 -10.16 -17.02
C GLY A 383 -0.10 -11.50 -16.84
N VAL A 384 -1.36 -11.45 -16.38
CA VAL A 384 -2.17 -12.68 -16.18
C VAL A 384 -2.52 -13.35 -17.51
N ALA A 385 -2.79 -12.55 -18.57
CA ALA A 385 -3.03 -13.09 -19.90
C ALA A 385 -1.78 -13.83 -20.44
N ALA A 386 -0.60 -13.27 -20.26
CA ALA A 386 0.66 -13.90 -20.68
C ALA A 386 0.88 -15.24 -19.97
N ILE A 387 0.68 -15.31 -18.65
CA ILE A 387 0.80 -16.56 -17.87
C ILE A 387 -0.22 -17.59 -18.39
N THR A 388 -1.46 -17.19 -18.63
CA THR A 388 -2.51 -18.06 -19.15
C THR A 388 -2.15 -18.60 -20.54
N ILE A 389 -1.70 -17.73 -21.45
CA ILE A 389 -1.30 -18.12 -22.81
C ILE A 389 -0.09 -19.06 -22.79
N LEU A 390 0.90 -18.80 -21.96
CA LEU A 390 2.07 -19.68 -21.77
C LEU A 390 1.64 -21.08 -21.31
N THR A 391 0.69 -21.18 -20.38
CA THR A 391 0.11 -22.45 -19.93
C THR A 391 -0.52 -23.22 -21.06
N ILE A 392 -1.31 -22.53 -21.88
CA ILE A 392 -1.98 -23.10 -23.05
C ILE A 392 -0.96 -23.63 -24.06
N ILE A 393 0.03 -22.81 -24.39
CA ILE A 393 1.09 -23.16 -25.34
C ILE A 393 1.85 -24.40 -24.86
N PHE A 394 2.29 -24.39 -23.59
CA PHE A 394 3.05 -25.50 -23.01
C PHE A 394 2.30 -26.83 -23.13
N ARG A 395 1.00 -26.84 -22.83
CA ARG A 395 0.19 -28.05 -22.91
C ARG A 395 -0.04 -28.51 -24.34
N ILE A 396 -0.36 -27.59 -25.26
CA ILE A 396 -0.62 -27.94 -26.66
C ILE A 396 0.67 -28.43 -27.35
N LEU A 397 1.82 -27.86 -27.06
CA LEU A 397 3.10 -28.33 -27.58
C LEU A 397 3.39 -29.79 -27.16
N LYS A 398 3.05 -30.16 -25.92
CA LYS A 398 3.20 -31.54 -25.44
C LYS A 398 2.33 -32.51 -26.24
N ILE A 399 1.11 -32.13 -26.56
CA ILE A 399 0.14 -32.97 -27.36
C ILE A 399 0.48 -32.94 -28.83
N ALA A 400 0.95 -31.81 -29.33
CA ALA A 400 1.33 -31.71 -30.75
C ALA A 400 2.53 -32.58 -31.14
N LYS A 401 3.31 -33.07 -30.17
CA LYS A 401 4.39 -34.04 -30.38
C LYS A 401 3.90 -35.49 -30.47
N THR A 402 2.66 -35.81 -30.08
CA THR A 402 2.09 -37.14 -30.25
C THR A 402 1.79 -37.44 -31.73
N ASN A 403 2.14 -38.65 -32.16
CA ASN A 403 1.99 -39.09 -33.56
C ASN A 403 0.53 -39.19 -33.96
N PRO A 404 0.03 -38.47 -35.00
CA PRO A 404 -1.38 -38.56 -35.43
C PRO A 404 -1.83 -39.97 -35.82
N ALA A 405 -0.93 -40.81 -36.34
CA ALA A 405 -1.21 -42.15 -36.76
C ALA A 405 -1.56 -43.09 -35.58
N GLU A 406 -0.97 -42.92 -34.41
CA GLU A 406 -1.29 -43.68 -33.20
C GLU A 406 -2.66 -43.31 -32.63
N VAL A 407 -3.06 -42.03 -32.74
CA VAL A 407 -4.38 -41.57 -32.26
C VAL A 407 -5.54 -42.11 -33.09
N ILE A 408 -5.30 -42.35 -34.40
CA ILE A 408 -6.32 -42.90 -35.31
C ILE A 408 -6.40 -44.45 -35.23
N LYS A 409 -5.31 -45.12 -34.87
CA LYS A 409 -5.17 -46.59 -34.86
C LYS A 409 -5.70 -47.25 -33.57
N ASN A 410 -5.79 -46.50 -32.45
CA ASN A 410 -6.23 -47.03 -31.15
C ASN A 410 -7.76 -47.02 -30.97
N GLU A 411 -8.50 -47.33 -32.00
CA GLU A 411 -9.86 -47.85 -32.05
C GLU A 411 -9.82 -49.19 -32.83
#